data_3504af2d661f639ac36adc906f08da38
#
_entry.id   3504af2d661f639ac36adc906f08da38
#
_cell.length_a   1.000
_cell.length_b   1.000
_cell.length_c   1.000
_cell.angle_alpha   90.00
_cell.angle_beta   90.00
_cell.angle_gamma   90.00
#
_symmetry.space_group_name_H-M   'P 1'
#
loop_
_entity.id
_entity.type
_entity.pdbx_description
1 polymer ?
#
loop_
_entity_poly.entity_id
_entity_poly.type
_entity_poly.pdbx_seq_one_letter_code
_entity_poly.pdbx_strand_id
1 'polypeptide(L)'
;LERPDAGTIAVDGEPVSFASPRDAFARGIATVYQDLAILPEMSIARNFMLGMEPTRWVGPFVFFDEAKAGAIAREELAKIGIEVNHLDQKVGTMSGGERQSLAIARAEYRGAKLLILDEPTSALGVNEAAIVLRHVIRARARGLGVVFITHNVRHALPIGDRFVILSRGRVAGE
;
A
#
# COMPACT_ATOMS: atom_id res chain seq x y z
N LEU A 1 -16.68 -0.37 -9.70
CA LEU A 1 -17.07 -0.12 -8.31
C LEU A 1 -18.56 -0.42 -8.15
N GLU A 2 -18.88 -1.35 -7.30
CA GLU A 2 -20.25 -1.59 -6.89
C GLU A 2 -20.60 -0.60 -5.77
N ARG A 3 -21.81 -0.07 -5.80
CA ARG A 3 -22.31 0.78 -4.73
C ARG A 3 -23.06 -0.10 -3.73
N PRO A 4 -23.00 0.19 -2.42
CA PRO A 4 -23.81 -0.54 -1.46
C PRO A 4 -25.30 -0.29 -1.72
N ASP A 5 -26.10 -1.37 -1.70
CA ASP A 5 -27.55 -1.28 -1.88
C ASP A 5 -28.24 -0.62 -0.67
N ALA A 6 -27.65 -0.77 0.51
CA ALA A 6 -28.14 -0.18 1.75
C ALA A 6 -26.98 0.03 2.76
N GLY A 7 -27.24 0.82 3.80
CA GLY A 7 -26.28 1.14 4.83
C GLY A 7 -25.57 2.47 4.58
N THR A 8 -24.68 2.82 5.50
CA THR A 8 -23.89 4.06 5.46
C THR A 8 -22.41 3.76 5.66
N ILE A 9 -21.58 4.47 4.91
CA ILE A 9 -20.13 4.48 5.14
C ILE A 9 -19.81 5.82 5.78
N ALA A 10 -19.06 5.79 6.89
CA ALA A 10 -18.57 6.99 7.54
C ALA A 10 -17.04 6.97 7.63
N VAL A 11 -16.42 8.12 7.42
CA VAL A 11 -14.97 8.33 7.58
C VAL A 11 -14.80 9.50 8.54
N ASP A 12 -14.01 9.29 9.61
CA ASP A 12 -13.82 10.28 10.69
C ASP A 12 -15.17 10.76 11.28
N GLY A 13 -16.18 9.88 11.35
CA GLY A 13 -17.53 10.18 11.84
C GLY A 13 -18.46 10.86 10.83
N GLU A 14 -17.97 11.26 9.65
CA GLU A 14 -18.78 11.89 8.61
C GLU A 14 -19.28 10.86 7.59
N PRO A 15 -20.60 10.85 7.27
CA PRO A 15 -21.12 10.01 6.19
C PRO A 15 -20.48 10.38 4.84
N VAL A 16 -20.04 9.37 4.09
CA VAL A 16 -19.40 9.55 2.79
C VAL A 16 -20.04 8.65 1.73
N SER A 17 -19.96 9.09 0.49
CA SER A 17 -20.29 8.29 -0.68
C SER A 17 -19.16 8.43 -1.70
N PHE A 18 -18.65 7.30 -2.19
CA PHE A 18 -17.55 7.27 -3.14
C PHE A 18 -18.08 6.94 -4.54
N ALA A 19 -17.85 7.83 -5.50
CA ALA A 19 -18.13 7.58 -6.91
C ALA A 19 -16.95 6.93 -7.64
N SER A 20 -15.75 7.07 -7.08
CA SER A 20 -14.52 6.55 -7.66
C SER A 20 -13.49 6.17 -6.58
N PRO A 21 -12.49 5.32 -6.91
CA PRO A 21 -11.35 5.08 -6.02
C PRO A 21 -10.59 6.36 -5.65
N ARG A 22 -10.60 7.36 -6.53
CA ARG A 22 -9.96 8.65 -6.31
C ARG A 22 -10.61 9.43 -5.17
N ASP A 23 -11.93 9.30 -5.01
CA ASP A 23 -12.65 9.97 -3.92
C ASP A 23 -12.30 9.33 -2.57
N ALA A 24 -12.19 8.01 -2.52
CA ALA A 24 -11.73 7.29 -1.33
C ALA A 24 -10.28 7.69 -0.98
N PHE A 25 -9.42 7.76 -1.99
CA PHE A 25 -8.04 8.18 -1.81
C PHE A 25 -7.92 9.63 -1.29
N ALA A 26 -8.75 10.56 -1.78
CA ALA A 26 -8.80 11.94 -1.30
C ALA A 26 -9.21 12.05 0.19
N ARG A 27 -9.87 11.02 0.74
CA ARG A 27 -10.20 10.88 2.17
C ARG A 27 -9.15 10.11 2.96
N GLY A 28 -8.02 9.76 2.33
CA GLY A 28 -6.92 9.02 2.95
C GLY A 28 -7.11 7.50 2.98
N ILE A 29 -8.02 6.95 2.19
CA ILE A 29 -8.21 5.50 2.08
C ILE A 29 -7.44 5.01 0.85
N ALA A 30 -6.45 4.14 1.05
CA ALA A 30 -5.69 3.53 -0.02
C ALA A 30 -5.89 2.01 -0.02
N THR A 31 -6.04 1.44 -1.19
CA THR A 31 -6.13 -0.01 -1.38
C THR A 31 -4.87 -0.51 -2.08
N VAL A 32 -4.25 -1.53 -1.50
CA VAL A 32 -3.19 -2.32 -2.12
C VAL A 32 -3.80 -3.65 -2.52
N TYR A 33 -4.00 -3.83 -3.80
CA TYR A 33 -4.59 -5.04 -4.38
C TYR A 33 -3.55 -6.16 -4.47
N GLN A 34 -4.00 -7.38 -4.67
CA GLN A 34 -3.16 -8.54 -4.96
C GLN A 34 -2.27 -8.29 -6.20
N ASP A 35 -2.82 -7.64 -7.22
CA ASP A 35 -2.03 -7.06 -8.32
C ASP A 35 -1.57 -5.66 -7.91
N LEU A 36 -0.29 -5.52 -7.59
CA LEU A 36 0.31 -4.37 -6.92
C LEU A 36 0.33 -3.08 -7.74
N ALA A 37 -0.16 -3.07 -8.98
CA ALA A 37 -0.02 -1.96 -9.91
C ALA A 37 1.45 -1.44 -9.98
N ILE A 38 2.37 -2.38 -10.10
CA ILE A 38 3.81 -2.18 -10.24
C ILE A 38 4.21 -2.47 -11.68
N LEU A 39 5.08 -1.63 -12.24
CA LEU A 39 5.65 -1.80 -13.57
C LEU A 39 7.02 -2.47 -13.45
N PRO A 40 7.17 -3.78 -13.74
CA PRO A 40 8.39 -4.54 -13.45
C PRO A 40 9.65 -4.00 -14.14
N GLU A 41 9.50 -3.44 -15.34
CA GLU A 41 10.60 -2.90 -16.14
C GLU A 41 11.04 -1.48 -15.72
N MET A 42 10.27 -0.84 -14.86
CA MET A 42 10.56 0.50 -14.37
C MET A 42 11.44 0.44 -13.11
N SER A 43 12.28 1.45 -12.91
CA SER A 43 13.13 1.55 -11.71
C SER A 43 12.32 1.66 -10.42
N ILE A 44 12.93 1.29 -9.29
CA ILE A 44 12.31 1.39 -7.97
C ILE A 44 11.89 2.83 -7.68
N ALA A 45 12.78 3.81 -7.92
CA ALA A 45 12.48 5.22 -7.68
C ALA A 45 11.27 5.69 -8.51
N ARG A 46 11.20 5.32 -9.78
CA ARG A 46 10.08 5.70 -10.66
C ARG A 46 8.77 5.01 -10.25
N ASN A 47 8.81 3.71 -9.90
CA ASN A 47 7.63 3.01 -9.40
C ASN A 47 7.09 3.63 -8.11
N PHE A 48 8.00 3.99 -7.19
CA PHE A 48 7.62 4.62 -5.93
C PHE A 48 6.91 5.96 -6.17
N MET A 49 7.45 6.78 -7.07
CA MET A 49 6.93 8.11 -7.37
C MET A 49 5.83 8.15 -8.43
N LEU A 50 5.38 7.00 -8.93
CA LEU A 50 4.39 6.92 -10.01
C LEU A 50 3.11 7.69 -9.66
N GLY A 51 2.77 8.70 -10.47
CA GLY A 51 1.64 9.62 -10.25
C GLY A 51 1.91 10.76 -9.25
N MET A 52 3.17 10.91 -8.80
CA MET A 52 3.65 12.02 -7.95
C MET A 52 5.09 12.38 -8.33
N GLU A 53 5.39 12.30 -9.60
CA GLU A 53 6.73 12.45 -10.13
C GLU A 53 7.30 13.84 -9.80
N PRO A 54 8.41 13.92 -9.04
CA PRO A 54 9.11 15.19 -8.86
C PRO A 54 9.68 15.66 -10.17
N THR A 55 9.54 16.94 -10.45
CA THR A 55 10.00 17.56 -11.67
C THR A 55 11.02 18.64 -11.42
N ARG A 56 11.92 18.87 -12.40
CA ARG A 56 12.87 19.97 -12.43
C ARG A 56 12.79 20.70 -13.76
N TRP A 57 12.99 21.99 -13.70
CA TRP A 57 13.06 22.84 -14.89
C TRP A 57 14.48 22.87 -15.45
N VAL A 58 14.61 22.72 -16.75
CA VAL A 58 15.85 22.93 -17.48
C VAL A 58 15.54 23.84 -18.69
N GLY A 59 15.82 25.12 -18.53
CA GLY A 59 15.33 26.13 -19.47
C GLY A 59 13.79 26.15 -19.51
N PRO A 60 13.16 26.09 -20.69
CA PRO A 60 11.71 26.09 -20.84
C PRO A 60 11.07 24.69 -20.64
N PHE A 61 11.87 23.64 -20.42
CA PHE A 61 11.40 22.27 -20.38
C PHE A 61 11.32 21.72 -18.96
N VAL A 62 10.31 20.88 -18.72
CA VAL A 62 10.11 20.15 -17.45
C VAL A 62 10.54 18.71 -17.63
N PHE A 63 11.44 18.24 -16.77
CA PHE A 63 11.95 16.88 -16.75
C PHE A 63 11.66 16.21 -15.42
N PHE A 64 11.58 14.89 -15.44
CA PHE A 64 11.56 14.10 -14.21
C PHE A 64 12.86 14.30 -13.43
N ASP A 65 12.73 14.58 -12.12
CA ASP A 65 13.87 14.72 -11.23
C ASP A 65 14.21 13.38 -10.58
N GLU A 66 15.05 12.62 -11.27
CA GLU A 66 15.43 11.27 -10.85
C GLU A 66 16.21 11.26 -9.52
N ALA A 67 17.05 12.27 -9.30
CA ALA A 67 17.83 12.39 -8.07
C ALA A 67 16.91 12.63 -6.87
N LYS A 68 15.95 13.53 -7.00
CA LYS A 68 14.94 13.82 -5.97
C LYS A 68 14.03 12.61 -5.73
N ALA A 69 13.58 11.95 -6.79
CA ALA A 69 12.78 10.74 -6.71
C ALA A 69 13.52 9.62 -5.95
N GLY A 70 14.79 9.41 -6.27
CA GLY A 70 15.65 8.44 -5.60
C GLY A 70 15.88 8.76 -4.12
N ALA A 71 16.11 10.03 -3.79
CA ALA A 71 16.28 10.45 -2.39
C ALA A 71 15.02 10.17 -1.56
N ILE A 72 13.85 10.55 -2.07
CA ILE A 72 12.54 10.30 -1.42
C ILE A 72 12.31 8.80 -1.27
N ALA A 73 12.45 8.03 -2.34
CA ALA A 73 12.21 6.59 -2.29
C ALA A 73 13.13 5.88 -1.28
N ARG A 74 14.41 6.27 -1.22
CA ARG A 74 15.35 5.72 -0.24
C ARG A 74 14.93 6.01 1.19
N GLU A 75 14.58 7.26 1.49
CA GLU A 75 14.14 7.66 2.82
C GLU A 75 12.89 6.90 3.27
N GLU A 76 11.88 6.82 2.41
CA GLU A 76 10.61 6.18 2.74
C GLU A 76 10.75 4.66 2.89
N LEU A 77 11.53 4.02 2.01
CA LEU A 77 11.80 2.59 2.10
C LEU A 77 12.63 2.24 3.34
N ALA A 78 13.58 3.09 3.73
CA ALA A 78 14.35 2.91 4.96
C ALA A 78 13.45 2.97 6.21
N LYS A 79 12.43 3.85 6.27
CA LYS A 79 11.47 3.94 7.38
C LYS A 79 10.75 2.61 7.64
N ILE A 80 10.57 1.82 6.61
CA ILE A 80 9.92 0.51 6.69
C ILE A 80 10.91 -0.65 6.78
N GLY A 81 12.22 -0.34 6.79
CA GLY A 81 13.30 -1.31 6.95
C GLY A 81 13.68 -2.05 5.67
N ILE A 82 13.41 -1.44 4.52
CA ILE A 82 13.93 -1.89 3.23
C ILE A 82 15.13 -1.03 2.86
N GLU A 83 16.30 -1.65 2.86
CA GLU A 83 17.52 -1.03 2.36
C GLU A 83 17.67 -1.35 0.86
N VAL A 84 17.64 -0.31 0.04
CA VAL A 84 17.83 -0.41 -1.40
C VAL A 84 19.15 0.28 -1.77
N ASN A 85 20.12 -0.51 -2.22
CA ASN A 85 21.42 0.01 -2.64
C ASN A 85 21.32 0.77 -3.97
N HIS A 86 20.53 0.24 -4.90
CA HIS A 86 20.41 0.74 -6.26
C HIS A 86 18.94 1.02 -6.60
N LEU A 87 18.51 2.27 -6.47
CA LEU A 87 17.12 2.69 -6.77
C LEU A 87 16.81 2.79 -8.26
N ASP A 88 17.82 2.76 -9.08
CA ASP A 88 17.78 2.68 -10.54
C ASP A 88 17.53 1.26 -11.06
N GLN A 89 17.72 0.23 -10.23
CA GLN A 89 17.40 -1.16 -10.60
C GLN A 89 15.90 -1.34 -10.87
N LYS A 90 15.56 -2.28 -11.76
CA LYS A 90 14.19 -2.61 -12.11
C LYS A 90 13.47 -3.27 -10.92
N VAL A 91 12.22 -2.88 -10.66
CA VAL A 91 11.39 -3.46 -9.60
C VAL A 91 11.20 -4.97 -9.81
N GLY A 92 11.20 -5.44 -11.06
CA GLY A 92 11.12 -6.86 -11.37
C GLY A 92 12.20 -7.73 -10.73
N THR A 93 13.35 -7.14 -10.32
CA THR A 93 14.44 -7.85 -9.62
C THR A 93 14.21 -7.98 -8.11
N MET A 94 13.24 -7.29 -7.55
CA MET A 94 12.87 -7.39 -6.13
C MET A 94 12.13 -8.69 -5.85
N SER A 95 12.25 -9.21 -4.63
CA SER A 95 11.41 -10.32 -4.13
C SER A 95 9.93 -9.93 -4.06
N GLY A 96 9.05 -10.90 -3.97
CA GLY A 96 7.61 -10.68 -3.82
C GLY A 96 7.29 -9.83 -2.60
N GLY A 97 7.91 -10.13 -1.46
CA GLY A 97 7.73 -9.38 -0.22
C GLY A 97 8.24 -7.94 -0.30
N GLU A 98 9.34 -7.70 -0.99
CA GLU A 98 9.86 -6.34 -1.21
C GLU A 98 8.94 -5.53 -2.12
N ARG A 99 8.42 -6.14 -3.20
CA ARG A 99 7.44 -5.48 -4.08
C ARG A 99 6.15 -5.13 -3.34
N GLN A 100 5.64 -6.04 -2.51
CA GLN A 100 4.48 -5.78 -1.66
C GLN A 100 4.73 -4.61 -0.71
N SER A 101 5.88 -4.61 -0.10
CA SER A 101 6.30 -3.56 0.82
C SER A 101 6.49 -2.20 0.14
N LEU A 102 7.02 -2.19 -1.09
CA LEU A 102 7.10 -0.98 -1.92
C LEU A 102 5.71 -0.39 -2.18
N ALA A 103 4.71 -1.24 -2.49
CA ALA A 103 3.34 -0.79 -2.73
C ALA A 103 2.69 -0.20 -1.47
N ILE A 104 2.92 -0.81 -0.30
CA ILE A 104 2.46 -0.30 0.99
C ILE A 104 3.11 1.05 1.30
N ALA A 105 4.44 1.14 1.21
CA ALA A 105 5.18 2.38 1.46
C ALA A 105 4.75 3.52 0.55
N ARG A 106 4.49 3.22 -0.73
CA ARG A 106 3.95 4.18 -1.69
C ARG A 106 2.59 4.72 -1.27
N ALA A 107 1.71 3.85 -0.76
CA ALA A 107 0.39 4.27 -0.26
C ALA A 107 0.51 5.15 0.99
N GLU A 108 1.39 4.81 1.92
CA GLU A 108 1.68 5.61 3.11
C GLU A 108 2.24 6.99 2.73
N TYR A 109 3.25 7.04 1.86
CA TYR A 109 3.86 8.30 1.39
C TYR A 109 2.85 9.24 0.74
N ARG A 110 1.83 8.69 0.09
CA ARG A 110 0.72 9.45 -0.49
C ARG A 110 -0.28 9.99 0.53
N GLY A 111 -0.07 9.77 1.81
CA GLY A 111 -0.91 10.27 2.89
C GLY A 111 -2.10 9.39 3.23
N ALA A 112 -2.01 8.08 2.99
CA ALA A 112 -3.03 7.16 3.47
C ALA A 112 -3.15 7.22 4.99
N LYS A 113 -4.38 7.27 5.49
CA LYS A 113 -4.76 7.12 6.90
C LYS A 113 -5.31 5.73 7.18
N LEU A 114 -5.87 5.11 6.16
CA LEU A 114 -6.39 3.75 6.18
C LEU A 114 -5.84 2.98 4.97
N LEU A 115 -5.21 1.84 5.24
CA LEU A 115 -4.77 0.89 4.23
C LEU A 115 -5.73 -0.29 4.17
N ILE A 116 -6.24 -0.59 2.99
CA ILE A 116 -6.95 -1.85 2.72
C ILE A 116 -5.98 -2.75 1.95
N LEU A 117 -5.61 -3.86 2.55
CA LEU A 117 -4.66 -4.83 1.99
C LEU A 117 -5.43 -6.09 1.61
N ASP A 118 -5.54 -6.33 0.31
CA ASP A 118 -6.28 -7.48 -0.23
C ASP A 118 -5.33 -8.63 -0.55
N GLU A 119 -5.40 -9.70 0.27
CA GLU A 119 -4.56 -10.91 0.19
C GLU A 119 -3.05 -10.62 0.06
N PRO A 120 -2.46 -9.72 0.87
CA PRO A 120 -1.11 -9.20 0.63
C PRO A 120 0.00 -10.24 0.82
N THR A 121 -0.33 -11.42 1.31
CA THR A 121 0.63 -12.50 1.58
C THR A 121 0.32 -13.81 0.86
N SER A 122 -0.72 -13.85 0.01
CA SER A 122 -1.24 -15.10 -0.58
C SER A 122 -0.25 -15.81 -1.52
N ALA A 123 0.57 -15.05 -2.25
CA ALA A 123 1.54 -15.57 -3.22
C ALA A 123 3.00 -15.54 -2.71
N LEU A 124 3.18 -15.39 -1.39
CA LEU A 124 4.49 -15.18 -0.78
C LEU A 124 4.95 -16.42 0.00
N GLY A 125 6.25 -16.67 -0.03
CA GLY A 125 6.88 -17.63 0.89
C GLY A 125 6.86 -17.14 2.35
N VAL A 126 7.15 -18.03 3.28
CA VAL A 126 7.08 -17.74 4.73
C VAL A 126 7.91 -16.52 5.13
N ASN A 127 9.14 -16.43 4.63
CA ASN A 127 10.04 -15.30 4.94
C ASN A 127 9.53 -13.98 4.35
N GLU A 128 9.04 -14.02 3.12
CA GLU A 128 8.48 -12.84 2.44
C GLU A 128 7.20 -12.35 3.11
N ALA A 129 6.29 -13.26 3.48
CA ALA A 129 5.10 -12.94 4.24
C ALA A 129 5.45 -12.30 5.58
N ALA A 130 6.48 -12.81 6.28
CA ALA A 130 6.94 -12.21 7.54
C ALA A 130 7.46 -10.77 7.36
N ILE A 131 8.05 -10.42 6.23
CA ILE A 131 8.45 -9.04 5.91
C ILE A 131 7.20 -8.15 5.81
N VAL A 132 6.21 -8.58 5.04
CA VAL A 132 4.95 -7.83 4.87
C VAL A 132 4.22 -7.63 6.20
N LEU A 133 4.10 -8.69 7.02
CA LEU A 133 3.44 -8.59 8.32
C LEU A 133 4.16 -7.62 9.27
N ARG A 134 5.49 -7.60 9.27
CA ARG A 134 6.27 -6.59 10.02
C ARG A 134 6.00 -5.18 9.54
N HIS A 135 5.79 -4.97 8.24
CA HIS A 135 5.40 -3.66 7.70
C HIS A 135 4.03 -3.23 8.21
N VAL A 136 3.05 -4.13 8.19
CA VAL A 136 1.71 -3.86 8.72
C VAL A 136 1.78 -3.44 10.20
N ILE A 137 2.55 -4.16 11.01
CA ILE A 137 2.76 -3.82 12.42
C ILE A 137 3.39 -2.42 12.57
N ARG A 138 4.40 -2.10 11.77
CA ARG A 138 5.04 -0.77 11.81
C ARG A 138 4.11 0.34 11.34
N ALA A 139 3.33 0.12 10.29
CA ALA A 139 2.33 1.07 9.78
C ALA A 139 1.30 1.40 10.89
N ARG A 140 0.77 0.36 11.54
CA ARG A 140 -0.14 0.49 12.68
C ARG A 140 0.50 1.25 13.85
N ALA A 141 1.75 0.96 14.20
CA ALA A 141 2.47 1.66 15.26
C ALA A 141 2.66 3.17 14.99
N ARG A 142 2.61 3.57 13.71
CA ARG A 142 2.61 4.98 13.28
C ARG A 142 1.21 5.60 13.22
N GLY A 143 0.17 4.88 13.64
CA GLY A 143 -1.20 5.37 13.71
C GLY A 143 -2.03 5.16 12.44
N LEU A 144 -1.55 4.37 11.47
CA LEU A 144 -2.38 4.00 10.31
C LEU A 144 -3.42 2.95 10.70
N GLY A 145 -4.66 3.16 10.26
CA GLY A 145 -5.67 2.11 10.25
C GLY A 145 -5.34 1.08 9.18
N VAL A 146 -5.54 -0.21 9.47
CA VAL A 146 -5.32 -1.27 8.48
C VAL A 146 -6.50 -2.23 8.46
N VAL A 147 -7.07 -2.44 7.29
CA VAL A 147 -7.99 -3.54 6.99
C VAL A 147 -7.19 -4.59 6.23
N PHE A 148 -6.94 -5.72 6.89
CA PHE A 148 -6.16 -6.83 6.35
C PHE A 148 -7.10 -7.96 5.94
N ILE A 149 -7.29 -8.15 4.63
CA ILE A 149 -8.17 -9.18 4.08
C ILE A 149 -7.32 -10.39 3.77
N THR A 150 -7.65 -11.54 4.36
CA THR A 150 -6.93 -12.79 4.09
C THR A 150 -7.76 -14.01 4.46
N HIS A 151 -7.51 -15.11 3.79
CA HIS A 151 -8.01 -16.43 4.18
C HIS A 151 -7.02 -17.18 5.11
N ASN A 152 -5.84 -16.63 5.35
CA ASN A 152 -4.81 -17.24 6.20
C ASN A 152 -4.88 -16.69 7.63
N VAL A 153 -5.56 -17.43 8.49
CA VAL A 153 -5.73 -17.08 9.91
C VAL A 153 -4.40 -16.90 10.64
N ARG A 154 -3.35 -17.67 10.26
CA ARG A 154 -2.02 -17.56 10.89
C ARG A 154 -1.34 -16.24 10.60
N HIS A 155 -1.68 -15.57 9.50
CA HIS A 155 -1.18 -14.25 9.18
C HIS A 155 -2.02 -13.14 9.84
N ALA A 156 -3.32 -13.35 9.99
CA ALA A 156 -4.22 -12.38 10.61
C ALA A 156 -4.01 -12.26 12.13
N LEU A 157 -3.96 -13.39 12.85
CA LEU A 157 -3.92 -13.42 14.30
C LEU A 157 -2.80 -12.59 14.96
N PRO A 158 -1.55 -12.57 14.48
CA PRO A 158 -0.47 -11.83 15.13
C PRO A 158 -0.55 -10.30 14.91
N ILE A 159 -1.37 -9.84 13.97
CA ILE A 159 -1.41 -8.42 13.57
C ILE A 159 -2.75 -7.73 13.83
N GLY A 160 -3.84 -8.50 13.97
CA GLY A 160 -5.20 -7.96 14.10
C GLY A 160 -5.56 -7.64 15.54
N ASP A 161 -6.30 -6.54 15.75
CA ASP A 161 -6.94 -6.19 17.03
C ASP A 161 -8.40 -6.64 17.05
N ARG A 162 -9.04 -6.65 15.88
CA ARG A 162 -10.44 -7.05 15.68
C ARG A 162 -10.54 -7.91 14.43
N PHE A 163 -11.39 -8.92 14.48
CA PHE A 163 -11.58 -9.88 13.42
C PHE A 163 -13.03 -9.90 12.99
N VAL A 164 -13.28 -9.96 11.70
CA VAL A 164 -14.61 -10.18 11.11
C VAL A 164 -14.51 -11.37 10.18
N ILE A 165 -15.30 -12.40 10.45
CA ILE A 165 -15.32 -13.62 9.63
C ILE A 165 -16.49 -13.54 8.67
N LEU A 166 -16.17 -13.62 7.37
CA LEU A 166 -17.17 -13.64 6.31
C LEU A 166 -17.36 -15.07 5.79
N SER A 167 -18.60 -15.49 5.66
CA SER A 167 -18.98 -16.76 5.05
C SER A 167 -20.19 -16.57 4.15
N ARG A 168 -20.07 -16.97 2.89
CA ARG A 168 -21.15 -16.90 1.88
C ARG A 168 -21.81 -15.51 1.81
N GLY A 169 -20.97 -14.43 1.84
CA GLY A 169 -21.44 -13.04 1.75
C GLY A 169 -22.11 -12.50 3.03
N ARG A 170 -21.99 -13.19 4.15
CA ARG A 170 -22.54 -12.77 5.45
C ARG A 170 -21.47 -12.77 6.54
N VAL A 171 -21.63 -11.90 7.54
CA VAL A 171 -20.80 -11.94 8.74
C VAL A 171 -21.20 -13.21 9.53
N ALA A 172 -20.22 -14.09 9.73
CA ALA A 172 -20.39 -15.35 10.44
C ALA A 172 -19.87 -15.27 11.89
N GLY A 173 -19.04 -14.26 12.21
CA GLY A 173 -18.50 -14.01 13.55
C GLY A 173 -17.66 -12.73 13.60
N GLU A 174 -17.51 -12.22 14.79
CA GLU A 174 -16.64 -11.07 15.14
C GLU A 174 -15.82 -11.40 16.41
#